data_47b223a116cd3c5ab8d93bff2c127838
#
_entry.id   47b223a116cd3c5ab8d93bff2c127838
#
_cell.length_a   1.000
_cell.length_b   1.000
_cell.length_c   1.000
_cell.angle_alpha   90.00
_cell.angle_beta   90.00
_cell.angle_gamma   90.00
#
_symmetry.space_group_name_H-M   'P 1'
#
loop_
_entity.id
_entity.type
_entity.pdbx_description
1 polymer ?
#
loop_
_entity_poly.entity_id
_entity_poly.type
_entity_poly.pdbx_seq_one_letter_code
_entity_poly.pdbx_strand_id
1 'polypeptide(L)'
;MNRSRSLLSLVLPTALVLTPLLSSSQASASTSTSSIVAAAKTALANQQSVHLTVSIVQGSVTTVEVADLGTSTGIESIVAGSAKATVEVAPAYGYMTGDSSGLTSLIGLTSAQAKKLGSKWMSLKAGTTPYSELKTAATIPAVQALLPAVKGTTSSTETVGNTKLYVLKWTTAATSSAPKLTNVLSISMGKTPLPVKETKTEATASETTVFSKWGESVVVHAPSAATTVPYTTIVG
;
A
#
# COMPACT_ATOMS: atom_id res chain seq x y z
N MET A 1 5.56 -8.93 23.69
CA MET A 1 6.32 -8.34 22.57
C MET A 1 5.30 -8.04 21.49
N ASN A 2 4.71 -6.83 21.53
CA ASN A 2 3.73 -6.38 20.53
C ASN A 2 4.49 -5.90 19.29
N ARG A 3 4.57 -6.72 18.27
CA ARG A 3 4.90 -6.27 16.92
C ARG A 3 3.59 -6.04 16.18
N SER A 4 2.99 -4.87 16.41
CA SER A 4 1.96 -4.35 15.52
C SER A 4 2.60 -4.16 14.14
N ARG A 5 2.34 -5.06 13.23
CA ARG A 5 2.60 -4.83 11.81
C ARG A 5 1.53 -3.86 11.34
N SER A 6 1.92 -2.59 11.25
CA SER A 6 1.11 -1.60 10.57
C SER A 6 1.07 -1.95 9.09
N LEU A 7 -0.02 -2.55 8.67
CA LEU A 7 -0.48 -2.41 7.31
C LEU A 7 -0.67 -0.90 7.10
N LEU A 8 0.16 -0.27 6.29
CA LEU A 8 0.20 1.17 6.05
C LEU A 8 0.29 2.07 7.31
N SER A 9 1.47 2.19 7.89
CA SER A 9 1.74 3.30 8.83
C SER A 9 1.97 4.58 8.04
N LEU A 10 0.94 5.39 7.94
CA LEU A 10 1.00 6.76 7.44
C LEU A 10 1.61 7.66 8.53
N VAL A 11 2.86 8.04 8.40
CA VAL A 11 3.50 9.07 9.23
C VAL A 11 3.84 10.27 8.36
N LEU A 12 3.27 11.43 8.69
CA LEU A 12 3.56 12.72 8.04
C LEU A 12 4.96 13.23 8.41
N PRO A 13 5.67 13.90 7.50
CA PRO A 13 7.04 14.34 7.70
C PRO A 13 7.17 15.79 8.14
N THR A 14 8.24 16.06 8.88
CA THR A 14 8.81 17.42 9.07
C THR A 14 10.17 17.51 8.35
N ALA A 15 10.41 18.59 7.66
CA ALA A 15 11.50 18.79 6.72
C ALA A 15 12.83 19.21 7.35
N LEU A 16 13.95 18.91 6.69
CA LEU A 16 15.21 19.66 6.80
C LEU A 16 15.97 19.71 5.47
N VAL A 17 16.61 20.85 5.23
CA VAL A 17 17.22 21.34 3.99
C VAL A 17 18.69 20.93 3.89
N LEU A 18 19.20 20.62 2.69
CA LEU A 18 20.61 20.80 2.29
C LEU A 18 20.76 20.97 0.76
N THR A 19 21.65 21.88 0.40
CA THR A 19 21.88 22.59 -0.86
C THR A 19 22.71 21.84 -1.92
N PRO A 20 22.87 22.38 -3.16
CA PRO A 20 23.02 21.59 -4.39
C PRO A 20 24.44 21.57 -4.96
N LEU A 21 24.69 20.62 -5.86
CA LEU A 21 25.78 20.66 -6.83
C LEU A 21 25.19 20.72 -8.25
N LEU A 22 25.59 21.74 -8.97
CA LEU A 22 25.22 22.09 -10.34
C LEU A 22 25.89 21.14 -11.34
N SER A 23 25.13 20.57 -12.22
CA SER A 23 25.59 20.06 -13.51
C SER A 23 24.60 20.49 -14.58
N SER A 24 25.08 21.32 -15.50
CA SER A 24 24.37 21.90 -16.62
C SER A 24 24.03 20.83 -17.67
N SER A 25 22.76 20.59 -17.90
CA SER A 25 22.27 19.90 -19.10
C SER A 25 20.99 20.59 -19.58
N GLN A 26 20.90 20.70 -20.90
CA GLN A 26 19.95 21.43 -21.72
C GLN A 26 18.54 21.56 -21.15
N ALA A 27 18.03 22.78 -21.11
CA ALA A 27 16.72 23.16 -20.63
C ALA A 27 15.61 22.72 -21.59
N SER A 28 15.17 21.47 -21.46
CA SER A 28 13.75 21.17 -21.63
C SER A 28 13.06 21.81 -20.42
N ALA A 29 11.99 22.57 -20.63
CA ALA A 29 11.25 23.17 -19.53
C ALA A 29 10.90 22.10 -18.51
N SER A 30 11.64 22.05 -17.40
CA SER A 30 11.48 21.00 -16.39
C SER A 30 10.17 21.24 -15.67
N THR A 31 9.21 20.35 -15.85
CA THR A 31 7.96 20.36 -15.07
C THR A 31 8.33 20.36 -13.59
N SER A 32 7.87 21.35 -12.84
CA SER A 32 8.24 21.49 -11.42
C SER A 32 7.69 20.31 -10.59
N THR A 33 8.37 19.96 -9.50
CA THR A 33 7.90 18.94 -8.55
C THR A 33 6.46 19.22 -8.10
N SER A 34 6.11 20.48 -7.84
CA SER A 34 4.77 20.87 -7.43
C SER A 34 3.72 20.58 -8.51
N SER A 35 4.04 20.88 -9.78
CA SER A 35 3.14 20.59 -10.90
C SER A 35 2.94 19.08 -11.11
N ILE A 36 3.99 18.28 -10.96
CA ILE A 36 3.90 16.81 -11.08
C ILE A 36 3.02 16.25 -9.98
N VAL A 37 3.26 16.63 -8.72
CA VAL A 37 2.46 16.16 -7.57
C VAL A 37 1.00 16.60 -7.69
N ALA A 38 0.74 17.85 -8.08
CA ALA A 38 -0.64 18.34 -8.27
C ALA A 38 -1.38 17.59 -9.39
N ALA A 39 -0.73 17.37 -10.52
CA ALA A 39 -1.30 16.63 -11.65
C ALA A 39 -1.57 15.16 -11.28
N ALA A 40 -0.65 14.49 -10.58
CA ALA A 40 -0.81 13.13 -10.11
C ALA A 40 -1.95 13.02 -9.07
N LYS A 41 -2.06 13.99 -8.16
CA LYS A 41 -3.16 14.04 -7.19
C LYS A 41 -4.53 14.15 -7.88
N THR A 42 -4.65 15.01 -8.88
CA THR A 42 -5.87 15.15 -9.67
C THR A 42 -6.17 13.87 -10.45
N ALA A 43 -5.15 13.26 -11.07
CA ALA A 43 -5.31 12.01 -11.80
C ALA A 43 -5.78 10.86 -10.88
N LEU A 44 -5.17 10.71 -9.69
CA LEU A 44 -5.54 9.71 -8.69
C LEU A 44 -6.95 9.90 -8.16
N ALA A 45 -7.37 11.14 -7.91
CA ALA A 45 -8.71 11.43 -7.40
C ALA A 45 -9.83 10.98 -8.35
N ASN A 46 -9.51 10.85 -9.65
CA ASN A 46 -10.44 10.38 -10.69
C ASN A 46 -10.38 8.85 -10.90
N GLN A 47 -9.48 8.13 -10.21
CA GLN A 47 -9.41 6.68 -10.35
C GLN A 47 -10.41 5.99 -9.43
N GLN A 48 -11.05 4.95 -9.97
CA GLN A 48 -12.01 4.13 -9.25
C GLN A 48 -11.37 2.87 -8.67
N SER A 49 -10.22 2.46 -9.23
CA SER A 49 -9.53 1.24 -8.81
C SER A 49 -8.08 1.19 -9.28
N VAL A 50 -7.31 0.27 -8.70
CA VAL A 50 -5.94 -0.05 -9.10
C VAL A 50 -5.61 -1.49 -8.72
N HIS A 51 -4.83 -2.15 -9.55
CA HIS A 51 -4.15 -3.40 -9.21
C HIS A 51 -2.74 -3.12 -8.69
N LEU A 52 -2.39 -3.72 -7.55
CA LEU A 52 -1.07 -3.62 -6.91
C LEU A 52 -0.38 -4.98 -6.87
N THR A 53 0.93 -4.96 -7.05
CA THR A 53 1.81 -6.04 -6.59
C THR A 53 2.87 -5.42 -5.69
N VAL A 54 2.92 -5.85 -4.43
CA VAL A 54 3.88 -5.39 -3.44
C VAL A 54 4.86 -6.51 -3.11
N SER A 55 6.14 -6.20 -3.08
CA SER A 55 7.19 -7.11 -2.62
C SER A 55 7.95 -6.44 -1.48
N ILE A 56 7.91 -7.04 -0.31
CA ILE A 56 8.61 -6.57 0.90
C ILE A 56 9.72 -7.57 1.20
N VAL A 57 10.97 -7.12 1.19
CA VAL A 57 12.14 -7.91 1.56
C VAL A 57 12.64 -7.44 2.91
N GLN A 58 12.71 -8.34 3.89
CA GLN A 58 13.24 -8.07 5.22
C GLN A 58 14.17 -9.20 5.64
N GLY A 59 15.47 -8.95 5.60
CA GLY A 59 16.48 -10.00 5.76
C GLY A 59 16.34 -11.07 4.68
N SER A 60 16.13 -12.33 5.09
CA SER A 60 15.91 -13.46 4.18
C SER A 60 14.43 -13.73 3.86
N VAL A 61 13.50 -12.96 4.43
CA VAL A 61 12.06 -13.16 4.23
C VAL A 61 11.56 -12.21 3.15
N THR A 62 10.85 -12.76 2.18
CA THR A 62 10.10 -11.99 1.18
C THR A 62 8.61 -12.20 1.43
N THR A 63 7.88 -11.08 1.57
CA THR A 63 6.42 -11.05 1.57
C THR A 63 5.95 -10.52 0.22
N VAL A 64 5.00 -11.18 -0.40
CA VAL A 64 4.36 -10.72 -1.63
C VAL A 64 2.89 -10.47 -1.34
N GLU A 65 2.41 -9.29 -1.74
CA GLU A 65 1.00 -8.92 -1.66
C GLU A 65 0.51 -8.62 -3.08
N VAL A 66 -0.65 -9.13 -3.41
CA VAL A 66 -1.35 -8.80 -4.66
C VAL A 66 -2.72 -8.29 -4.28
N ALA A 67 -3.05 -7.09 -4.70
CA ALA A 67 -4.30 -6.44 -4.33
C ALA A 67 -5.00 -5.78 -5.51
N ASP A 68 -6.33 -5.87 -5.53
CA ASP A 68 -7.23 -5.08 -6.36
C ASP A 68 -8.01 -4.15 -5.44
N LEU A 69 -7.73 -2.86 -5.51
CA LEU A 69 -8.31 -1.83 -4.64
C LEU A 69 -9.32 -0.99 -5.41
N GLY A 70 -10.57 -1.00 -4.97
CA GLY A 70 -11.63 -0.12 -5.45
C GLY A 70 -11.95 1.01 -4.46
N THR A 71 -12.95 1.84 -4.74
CA THR A 71 -13.35 2.96 -3.87
C THR A 71 -13.99 2.49 -2.55
N SER A 72 -14.69 1.37 -2.57
CA SER A 72 -15.37 0.78 -1.41
C SER A 72 -15.25 -0.74 -1.32
N THR A 73 -14.50 -1.33 -2.24
CA THR A 73 -14.23 -2.75 -2.35
C THR A 73 -12.74 -2.97 -2.47
N GLY A 74 -12.25 -4.12 -2.04
CA GLY A 74 -10.85 -4.50 -2.20
C GLY A 74 -10.66 -5.98 -1.95
N ILE A 75 -9.68 -6.55 -2.64
CA ILE A 75 -9.23 -7.92 -2.44
C ILE A 75 -7.72 -7.87 -2.32
N GLU A 76 -7.17 -8.56 -1.33
CA GLU A 76 -5.75 -8.64 -1.10
C GLU A 76 -5.36 -10.08 -0.75
N SER A 77 -4.33 -10.59 -1.40
CA SER A 77 -3.68 -11.87 -1.11
C SER A 77 -2.27 -11.62 -0.64
N ILE A 78 -1.91 -12.16 0.53
CA ILE A 78 -0.62 -11.96 1.18
C ILE A 78 0.06 -13.31 1.34
N VAL A 79 1.32 -13.40 0.92
CA VAL A 79 2.15 -14.60 1.05
C VAL A 79 3.51 -14.21 1.64
N ALA A 80 3.91 -14.85 2.76
CA ALA A 80 5.22 -14.69 3.37
C ALA A 80 5.81 -16.07 3.69
N GLY A 81 6.72 -16.56 2.86
CA GLY A 81 7.17 -17.94 2.92
C GLY A 81 6.02 -18.91 2.69
N SER A 82 5.70 -19.76 3.69
CA SER A 82 4.55 -20.67 3.63
C SER A 82 3.24 -20.05 4.15
N ALA A 83 3.31 -18.93 4.89
CA ALA A 83 2.16 -18.25 5.47
C ALA A 83 1.33 -17.56 4.38
N LYS A 84 0.00 -17.77 4.41
CA LYS A 84 -0.94 -17.19 3.44
C LYS A 84 -2.14 -16.60 4.14
N ALA A 85 -2.54 -15.42 3.70
CA ALA A 85 -3.78 -14.77 4.14
C ALA A 85 -4.47 -14.12 2.95
N THR A 86 -5.79 -13.98 3.05
CA THR A 86 -6.62 -13.24 2.09
C THR A 86 -7.51 -12.29 2.87
N VAL A 87 -7.63 -11.09 2.35
CA VAL A 87 -8.47 -10.02 2.87
C VAL A 87 -9.41 -9.58 1.78
N GLU A 88 -10.68 -9.38 2.11
CA GLU A 88 -11.68 -8.83 1.20
C GLU A 88 -12.47 -7.74 1.91
N VAL A 89 -12.74 -6.65 1.20
CA VAL A 89 -13.57 -5.54 1.68
C VAL A 89 -14.74 -5.36 0.73
N ALA A 90 -15.93 -5.43 1.29
CA ALA A 90 -17.20 -5.08 0.65
C ALA A 90 -17.88 -3.96 1.46
N PRO A 91 -18.86 -3.23 0.89
CA PRO A 91 -19.48 -2.08 1.59
C PRO A 91 -20.08 -2.39 2.96
N ALA A 92 -20.63 -3.60 3.15
CA ALA A 92 -21.28 -4.01 4.40
C ALA A 92 -20.38 -4.82 5.34
N TYR A 93 -19.34 -5.47 4.83
CA TYR A 93 -18.47 -6.35 5.59
C TYR A 93 -17.04 -6.36 5.03
N GLY A 94 -16.07 -6.54 5.92
CA GLY A 94 -14.74 -7.04 5.61
C GLY A 94 -14.65 -8.53 5.92
N TYR A 95 -13.79 -9.24 5.21
CA TYR A 95 -13.57 -10.68 5.41
C TYR A 95 -12.07 -10.96 5.44
N MET A 96 -11.67 -11.90 6.30
CA MET A 96 -10.28 -12.35 6.40
C MET A 96 -10.24 -13.86 6.54
N THR A 97 -9.32 -14.51 5.85
CA THR A 97 -9.01 -15.95 5.99
C THR A 97 -7.53 -16.19 5.78
N GLY A 98 -7.07 -17.39 6.05
CA GLY A 98 -5.67 -17.79 5.83
C GLY A 98 -5.39 -19.18 6.40
N ASP A 99 -4.17 -19.66 6.19
CA ASP A 99 -3.67 -20.79 6.97
C ASP A 99 -3.32 -20.33 8.41
N SER A 100 -3.05 -21.28 9.31
CA SER A 100 -2.75 -20.96 10.71
C SER A 100 -1.57 -20.00 10.87
N SER A 101 -0.56 -20.12 10.03
CA SER A 101 0.61 -19.24 10.02
C SER A 101 0.26 -17.84 9.50
N GLY A 102 -0.50 -17.75 8.41
CA GLY A 102 -1.00 -16.49 7.87
C GLY A 102 -1.90 -15.74 8.84
N LEU A 103 -2.84 -16.45 9.47
CA LEU A 103 -3.73 -15.85 10.47
C LEU A 103 -2.96 -15.28 11.67
N THR A 104 -1.89 -15.94 12.10
CA THR A 104 -1.09 -15.46 13.25
C THR A 104 -0.07 -14.41 12.84
N SER A 105 0.70 -14.63 11.78
CA SER A 105 1.83 -13.76 11.43
C SER A 105 1.45 -12.57 10.54
N LEU A 106 0.42 -12.70 9.70
CA LEU A 106 0.00 -11.66 8.75
C LEU A 106 -1.24 -10.91 9.24
N ILE A 107 -2.24 -11.61 9.78
CA ILE A 107 -3.48 -11.01 10.29
C ILE A 107 -3.36 -10.59 11.76
N GLY A 108 -2.47 -11.21 12.53
CA GLY A 108 -2.22 -10.84 13.93
C GLY A 108 -3.14 -11.53 14.95
N LEU A 109 -3.82 -12.61 14.58
CA LEU A 109 -4.57 -13.41 15.53
C LEU A 109 -3.63 -14.18 16.46
N THR A 110 -4.08 -14.46 17.70
CA THR A 110 -3.39 -15.42 18.56
C THR A 110 -3.53 -16.82 17.99
N SER A 111 -2.65 -17.75 18.36
CA SER A 111 -2.73 -19.16 17.94
C SER A 111 -4.08 -19.82 18.33
N ALA A 112 -4.65 -19.43 19.48
CA ALA A 112 -5.95 -19.92 19.93
C ALA A 112 -7.09 -19.41 19.02
N GLN A 113 -7.04 -18.11 18.65
CA GLN A 113 -8.01 -17.50 17.76
C GLN A 113 -7.91 -18.08 16.33
N ALA A 114 -6.68 -18.25 15.81
CA ALA A 114 -6.44 -18.88 14.51
C ALA A 114 -6.98 -20.32 14.48
N LYS A 115 -6.74 -21.10 15.54
CA LYS A 115 -7.29 -22.46 15.70
C LYS A 115 -8.82 -22.46 15.77
N LYS A 116 -9.43 -21.51 16.48
CA LYS A 116 -10.88 -21.34 16.59
C LYS A 116 -11.52 -20.96 15.26
N LEU A 117 -10.88 -20.12 14.46
CA LEU A 117 -11.33 -19.76 13.11
C LEU A 117 -11.20 -20.95 12.15
N GLY A 118 -10.09 -21.68 12.20
CA GLY A 118 -9.80 -22.80 11.30
C GLY A 118 -9.71 -22.35 9.83
N SER A 119 -10.38 -23.04 8.95
CA SER A 119 -10.44 -22.72 7.50
C SER A 119 -11.62 -21.81 7.12
N LYS A 120 -12.29 -21.21 8.10
CA LYS A 120 -13.41 -20.31 7.86
C LYS A 120 -12.94 -18.87 7.57
N TRP A 121 -13.87 -18.06 7.09
CA TRP A 121 -13.72 -16.63 6.97
C TRP A 121 -14.15 -15.92 8.27
N MET A 122 -13.35 -14.99 8.74
CA MET A 122 -13.73 -14.06 9.80
C MET A 122 -14.39 -12.85 9.16
N SER A 123 -15.60 -12.46 9.63
CA SER A 123 -16.29 -11.28 9.11
C SER A 123 -16.26 -10.11 10.10
N LEU A 124 -16.01 -8.93 9.57
CA LEU A 124 -16.02 -7.65 10.26
C LEU A 124 -17.18 -6.81 9.73
N LYS A 125 -18.12 -6.45 10.58
CA LYS A 125 -19.30 -5.67 10.18
C LYS A 125 -18.95 -4.20 9.97
N ALA A 126 -19.50 -3.58 8.94
CA ALA A 126 -19.38 -2.14 8.71
C ALA A 126 -19.86 -1.34 9.94
N GLY A 127 -19.18 -0.22 10.21
CA GLY A 127 -19.43 0.60 11.40
C GLY A 127 -18.64 0.17 12.65
N THR A 128 -17.86 -0.91 12.59
CA THR A 128 -16.91 -1.27 13.66
C THR A 128 -15.50 -0.76 13.35
N THR A 129 -14.71 -0.50 14.40
CA THR A 129 -13.31 -0.05 14.24
C THR A 129 -12.48 -1.00 13.39
N PRO A 130 -12.48 -2.34 13.61
CA PRO A 130 -11.68 -3.25 12.78
C PRO A 130 -12.08 -3.20 11.29
N TYR A 131 -13.36 -3.04 10.97
CA TYR A 131 -13.78 -2.86 9.59
C TYR A 131 -13.27 -1.56 8.98
N SER A 132 -13.34 -0.44 9.74
CA SER A 132 -12.90 0.87 9.25
C SER A 132 -11.40 0.89 8.98
N GLU A 133 -10.60 0.27 9.84
CA GLU A 133 -9.16 0.11 9.65
C GLU A 133 -8.86 -0.73 8.40
N LEU A 134 -9.52 -1.89 8.26
CA LEU A 134 -9.38 -2.75 7.10
C LEU A 134 -9.77 -2.03 5.81
N LYS A 135 -10.91 -1.34 5.80
CA LYS A 135 -11.38 -0.58 4.64
C LYS A 135 -10.38 0.51 4.24
N THR A 136 -9.82 1.23 5.21
CA THR A 136 -8.82 2.27 4.94
C THR A 136 -7.56 1.68 4.30
N ALA A 137 -7.11 0.51 4.75
CA ALA A 137 -5.92 -0.16 4.23
C ALA A 137 -6.14 -0.79 2.84
N ALA A 138 -7.29 -1.41 2.62
CA ALA A 138 -7.57 -2.23 1.43
C ALA A 138 -8.48 -1.55 0.39
N THR A 139 -8.44 -0.21 0.30
CA THR A 139 -9.17 0.54 -0.73
C THR A 139 -8.32 1.66 -1.33
N ILE A 140 -8.73 2.21 -2.48
CA ILE A 140 -7.94 3.19 -3.25
C ILE A 140 -7.48 4.44 -2.47
N PRO A 141 -8.18 4.95 -1.43
CA PRO A 141 -7.65 6.02 -0.59
C PRO A 141 -6.27 5.76 0.01
N ALA A 142 -5.91 4.50 0.26
CA ALA A 142 -4.57 4.13 0.69
C ALA A 142 -3.49 4.55 -0.33
N VAL A 143 -3.78 4.42 -1.62
CA VAL A 143 -2.86 4.79 -2.71
C VAL A 143 -2.78 6.31 -2.88
N GLN A 144 -3.86 7.04 -2.64
CA GLN A 144 -3.86 8.51 -2.72
C GLN A 144 -2.95 9.14 -1.66
N ALA A 145 -2.75 8.46 -0.54
CA ALA A 145 -1.86 8.89 0.53
C ALA A 145 -0.36 8.70 0.23
N LEU A 146 0.01 8.00 -0.85
CA LEU A 146 1.41 7.74 -1.23
C LEU A 146 2.11 8.97 -1.82
N LEU A 147 1.38 10.00 -2.27
CA LEU A 147 1.99 11.17 -2.87
C LEU A 147 2.76 12.00 -1.83
N PRO A 148 4.03 12.35 -2.11
CA PRO A 148 4.84 13.10 -1.17
C PRO A 148 4.37 14.55 -1.01
N ALA A 149 4.75 15.17 0.10
CA ALA A 149 4.74 16.62 0.22
C ALA A 149 5.76 17.22 -0.78
N VAL A 150 5.44 18.36 -1.38
CA VAL A 150 6.33 19.04 -2.35
C VAL A 150 7.66 19.44 -1.69
N LYS A 151 7.60 19.95 -0.45
CA LYS A 151 8.79 20.36 0.30
C LYS A 151 9.64 19.13 0.65
N GLY A 152 10.91 19.18 0.31
CA GLY A 152 11.86 18.09 0.55
C GLY A 152 11.83 16.97 -0.50
N THR A 153 10.99 17.11 -1.54
CA THR A 153 10.93 16.18 -2.66
C THR A 153 11.69 16.73 -3.84
N THR A 154 12.55 15.92 -4.46
CA THR A 154 13.20 16.20 -5.74
C THR A 154 12.48 15.48 -6.86
N SER A 155 12.55 16.03 -8.08
CA SER A 155 12.00 15.39 -9.28
C SER A 155 13.05 15.29 -10.37
N SER A 156 12.99 14.19 -11.11
CA SER A 156 13.77 13.95 -12.34
C SER A 156 12.90 13.22 -13.36
N THR A 157 13.46 12.93 -14.51
CA THR A 157 12.81 12.10 -15.53
C THR A 157 13.68 10.90 -15.85
N GLU A 158 13.06 9.77 -16.13
CA GLU A 158 13.72 8.57 -16.64
C GLU A 158 12.94 7.98 -17.81
N THR A 159 13.58 7.11 -18.60
CA THR A 159 12.92 6.33 -19.65
C THR A 159 13.15 4.85 -19.37
N VAL A 160 12.07 4.10 -19.20
CA VAL A 160 12.11 2.65 -18.98
C VAL A 160 11.43 1.98 -20.19
N GLY A 161 12.22 1.29 -20.99
CA GLY A 161 11.78 0.83 -22.32
C GLY A 161 11.37 2.04 -23.18
N ASN A 162 10.11 2.07 -23.61
CA ASN A 162 9.54 3.18 -24.39
C ASN A 162 8.71 4.16 -23.54
N THR A 163 8.66 3.97 -22.23
CA THR A 163 7.82 4.78 -21.35
C THR A 163 8.66 5.84 -20.63
N LYS A 164 8.27 7.11 -20.78
CA LYS A 164 8.85 8.22 -20.02
C LYS A 164 8.13 8.37 -18.69
N LEU A 165 8.89 8.55 -17.62
CA LEU A 165 8.42 8.66 -16.26
C LEU A 165 8.96 9.92 -15.58
N TYR A 166 8.14 10.53 -14.73
CA TYR A 166 8.61 11.40 -13.66
C TYR A 166 9.05 10.55 -12.49
N VAL A 167 10.18 10.86 -11.89
CA VAL A 167 10.69 10.18 -10.68
C VAL A 167 10.73 11.20 -9.55
N LEU A 168 9.94 10.98 -8.52
CA LEU A 168 9.92 11.74 -7.28
C LEU A 168 10.74 11.01 -6.23
N LYS A 169 11.64 11.72 -5.55
CA LYS A 169 12.47 11.15 -4.49
C LYS A 169 12.43 12.02 -3.25
N TRP A 170 12.16 11.39 -2.09
CA TRP A 170 12.17 12.06 -0.79
C TRP A 170 12.64 11.12 0.30
N THR A 171 12.95 11.70 1.45
CA THR A 171 13.34 10.96 2.65
C THR A 171 12.36 11.25 3.77
N THR A 172 11.88 10.20 4.43
CA THR A 172 11.16 10.30 5.69
C THR A 172 12.17 10.15 6.83
N ALA A 173 12.21 11.10 7.73
CA ALA A 173 13.14 11.08 8.86
C ALA A 173 12.82 9.91 9.81
N ALA A 174 13.84 9.38 10.46
CA ALA A 174 13.65 8.42 11.53
C ALA A 174 12.89 9.07 12.70
N THR A 175 12.04 8.27 13.34
CA THR A 175 11.41 8.60 14.63
C THR A 175 11.85 7.59 15.69
N SER A 176 11.39 7.76 16.94
CA SER A 176 11.65 6.75 18.00
C SER A 176 11.06 5.36 17.69
N SER A 177 10.06 5.30 16.80
CA SER A 177 9.34 4.07 16.45
C SER A 177 9.50 3.61 15.01
N ALA A 178 10.10 4.44 14.14
CA ALA A 178 10.26 4.12 12.72
C ALA A 178 11.66 4.51 12.20
N PRO A 179 12.29 3.67 11.36
CA PRO A 179 13.58 3.97 10.74
C PRO A 179 13.46 5.08 9.69
N LYS A 180 14.62 5.61 9.30
CA LYS A 180 14.72 6.51 8.15
C LYS A 180 14.40 5.75 6.87
N LEU A 181 13.51 6.30 6.03
CA LEU A 181 13.13 5.74 4.75
C LEU A 181 13.59 6.63 3.59
N THR A 182 14.13 6.01 2.56
CA THR A 182 14.28 6.64 1.24
C THR A 182 13.13 6.15 0.36
N ASN A 183 12.37 7.10 -0.19
CA ASN A 183 11.20 6.82 -1.02
C ASN A 183 11.47 7.29 -2.44
N VAL A 184 11.09 6.47 -3.41
CA VAL A 184 11.16 6.77 -4.85
C VAL A 184 9.82 6.39 -5.47
N LEU A 185 9.14 7.35 -6.10
CA LEU A 185 7.86 7.14 -6.79
C LEU A 185 8.02 7.50 -8.27
N SER A 186 7.81 6.53 -9.14
CA SER A 186 7.76 6.71 -10.58
C SER A 186 6.32 6.93 -11.02
N ILE A 187 6.08 7.99 -11.78
CA ILE A 187 4.76 8.42 -12.27
C ILE A 187 4.82 8.49 -13.80
N SER A 188 3.82 7.96 -14.48
CA SER A 188 3.72 8.02 -15.95
C SER A 188 3.68 9.48 -16.43
N MET A 189 4.39 9.76 -17.53
CA MET A 189 4.27 11.04 -18.23
C MET A 189 3.12 10.97 -19.24
N GLY A 190 2.26 11.98 -19.24
CA GLY A 190 1.12 12.03 -20.18
C GLY A 190 -0.05 12.83 -19.62
N LYS A 191 -1.22 12.68 -20.26
CA LYS A 191 -2.44 13.41 -19.88
C LYS A 191 -2.98 13.00 -18.51
N THR A 192 -2.74 11.75 -18.10
CA THR A 192 -3.18 11.19 -16.82
C THR A 192 -1.97 10.60 -16.09
N PRO A 193 -1.21 11.44 -15.37
CA PRO A 193 0.01 10.99 -14.68
C PRO A 193 -0.37 10.17 -13.44
N LEU A 194 -0.20 8.85 -13.55
CA LEU A 194 -0.51 7.90 -12.48
C LEU A 194 0.76 7.21 -11.97
N PRO A 195 0.83 6.82 -10.69
CA PRO A 195 1.87 5.97 -10.17
C PRO A 195 2.04 4.69 -11.00
N VAL A 196 3.30 4.32 -11.23
CA VAL A 196 3.68 3.09 -11.93
C VAL A 196 4.45 2.18 -10.99
N LYS A 197 5.33 2.77 -10.18
CA LYS A 197 6.14 2.04 -9.21
C LYS A 197 6.50 2.94 -8.03
N GLU A 198 6.44 2.38 -6.82
CA GLU A 198 7.03 2.96 -5.62
C GLU A 198 8.10 2.04 -5.08
N THR A 199 9.18 2.59 -4.54
CA THR A 199 10.17 1.85 -3.76
C THR A 199 10.44 2.60 -2.47
N LYS A 200 10.37 1.88 -1.34
CA LYS A 200 10.77 2.36 -0.02
C LYS A 200 11.96 1.52 0.43
N THR A 201 13.02 2.18 0.89
CA THR A 201 14.25 1.49 1.32
C THR A 201 14.66 2.01 2.68
N GLU A 202 14.93 1.09 3.59
CA GLU A 202 15.60 1.31 4.87
C GLU A 202 16.88 0.46 4.97
N ALA A 203 17.61 0.53 6.08
CA ALA A 203 18.89 -0.15 6.22
C ALA A 203 18.82 -1.68 6.04
N THR A 204 17.72 -2.31 6.45
CA THR A 204 17.58 -3.78 6.51
C THR A 204 16.36 -4.31 5.76
N ALA A 205 15.57 -3.43 5.14
CA ALA A 205 14.37 -3.83 4.41
C ALA A 205 14.13 -2.95 3.19
N SER A 206 13.42 -3.49 2.23
CA SER A 206 12.91 -2.74 1.09
C SER A 206 11.49 -3.18 0.75
N GLU A 207 10.69 -2.23 0.27
CA GLU A 207 9.35 -2.46 -0.28
C GLU A 207 9.32 -1.94 -1.71
N THR A 208 8.79 -2.72 -2.61
CA THR A 208 8.52 -2.31 -3.99
C THR A 208 7.05 -2.56 -4.28
N THR A 209 6.34 -1.50 -4.67
CA THR A 209 4.95 -1.56 -5.13
C THR A 209 4.90 -1.25 -6.62
N VAL A 210 4.28 -2.11 -7.40
CA VAL A 210 3.97 -1.90 -8.82
C VAL A 210 2.49 -1.65 -8.96
N PHE A 211 2.13 -0.58 -9.68
CA PHE A 211 0.74 -0.16 -9.93
C PHE A 211 0.39 -0.47 -11.38
N SER A 212 -0.77 -1.06 -11.59
CA SER A 212 -1.27 -1.40 -12.93
C SER A 212 -2.79 -1.41 -12.97
N LYS A 213 -3.36 -1.60 -14.16
CA LYS A 213 -4.80 -1.82 -14.36
C LYS A 213 -5.68 -0.76 -13.68
N TRP A 214 -5.30 0.50 -13.80
CA TRP A 214 -6.07 1.61 -13.28
C TRP A 214 -7.47 1.65 -13.91
N GLY A 215 -8.51 1.79 -13.08
CA GLY A 215 -9.90 1.92 -13.52
C GLY A 215 -10.63 0.60 -13.81
N GLU A 216 -9.99 -0.56 -13.65
CA GLU A 216 -10.66 -1.86 -13.79
C GLU A 216 -11.66 -2.12 -12.65
N SER A 217 -12.76 -2.82 -12.95
CA SER A 217 -13.78 -3.14 -11.93
C SER A 217 -13.23 -4.09 -10.87
N VAL A 218 -13.40 -3.74 -9.59
CA VAL A 218 -13.08 -4.62 -8.45
C VAL A 218 -14.37 -5.23 -7.92
N VAL A 219 -14.53 -6.52 -8.14
CA VAL A 219 -15.70 -7.29 -7.70
C VAL A 219 -15.31 -8.20 -6.54
N VAL A 220 -15.97 -8.02 -5.40
CA VAL A 220 -15.80 -8.85 -4.21
C VAL A 220 -17.01 -9.77 -4.08
N HIS A 221 -16.76 -11.06 -3.93
CA HIS A 221 -17.79 -12.07 -3.70
C HIS A 221 -17.77 -12.48 -2.24
N ALA A 222 -18.77 -12.02 -1.48
CA ALA A 222 -18.90 -12.37 -0.06
C ALA A 222 -18.88 -13.90 0.14
N PRO A 223 -18.05 -14.41 1.08
CA PRO A 223 -18.07 -15.81 1.44
C PRO A 223 -19.46 -16.24 1.94
N SER A 224 -19.81 -17.53 1.79
CA SER A 224 -21.09 -18.05 2.25
C SER A 224 -21.24 -17.93 3.78
N ALA A 225 -22.45 -17.71 4.27
CA ALA A 225 -22.71 -17.65 5.70
C ALA A 225 -22.28 -18.92 6.46
N ALA A 226 -22.35 -20.09 5.82
CA ALA A 226 -21.91 -21.36 6.40
C ALA A 226 -20.40 -21.43 6.64
N THR A 227 -19.61 -20.69 5.88
CA THR A 227 -18.14 -20.63 5.99
C THR A 227 -17.65 -19.37 6.70
N THR A 228 -18.55 -18.56 7.27
CA THR A 228 -18.20 -17.27 7.87
C THR A 228 -18.47 -17.28 9.38
N VAL A 229 -17.57 -16.69 10.15
CA VAL A 229 -17.67 -16.52 11.61
C VAL A 229 -17.49 -15.04 11.96
N PRO A 230 -18.35 -14.42 12.75
CA PRO A 230 -18.18 -13.05 13.18
C PRO A 230 -16.86 -12.81 13.95
N TYR A 231 -16.22 -11.67 13.74
CA TYR A 231 -15.00 -11.25 14.45
C TYR A 231 -15.16 -11.36 15.97
N THR A 232 -16.29 -10.87 16.51
CA THR A 232 -16.59 -10.92 17.95
C THR A 232 -16.64 -12.34 18.52
N THR A 233 -16.98 -13.34 17.70
CA THR A 233 -16.93 -14.75 18.11
C THR A 233 -15.50 -15.25 18.25
N ILE A 234 -14.56 -14.73 17.46
CA ILE A 234 -13.16 -15.17 17.45
C ILE A 234 -12.34 -14.46 18.54
N VAL A 235 -12.55 -13.15 18.72
CA VAL A 235 -11.69 -12.25 19.51
C VAL A 235 -12.33 -11.89 20.86
N GLY A 236 -13.66 -12.06 21.01
CA GLY A 236 -14.44 -11.80 22.23
C GLY A 236 -14.29 -12.82 23.33
#